data_0bbc7f794f65544db6105f2b849a6c07
#
_entry.id   0bbc7f794f65544db6105f2b849a6c07
#
_cell.length_a   1.000
_cell.length_b   1.000
_cell.length_c   1.000
_cell.angle_alpha   90.00
_cell.angle_beta   90.00
_cell.angle_gamma   90.00
#
_symmetry.space_group_name_H-M   'P 1'
#
loop_
_entity.id
_entity.type
_entity.pdbx_description
1 polymer ?
#
loop_
_entity_poly.entity_id
_entity_poly.type
_entity_poly.pdbx_seq_one_letter_code
_entity_poly.pdbx_strand_id
1 'polypeptide(L)'
;GSKEGTGIGLYLVKTYTELHGGSIDGVTSEKGKGTSIGLSIPVIAVEEDEIPVIASKKQLESLPILKPIEAESQDEKFLSNIIRLIEDHLSDADLNVNALCELSGISNKQIYRKIKQLTGMSPVEYIKSIRMKKAAMLLQQKKFTVAEVMYMVGFSNHSYFSKCFQSEFGKTPRQYLNDGL
;
A
#
# COMPACT_ATOMS: atom_id res chain seq x y z
N GLY A 1 21.30 -19.54 16.51
CA GLY A 1 21.24 -18.79 15.27
C GLY A 1 20.23 -17.68 15.39
N SER A 2 20.66 -16.43 15.30
CA SER A 2 19.78 -15.27 15.24
C SER A 2 18.99 -15.32 13.93
N LYS A 3 17.68 -15.46 14.01
CA LYS A 3 16.82 -15.28 12.84
C LYS A 3 16.77 -13.78 12.54
N GLU A 4 17.42 -13.35 11.47
CA GLU A 4 17.27 -12.00 10.94
C GLU A 4 15.86 -11.86 10.36
N GLY A 5 15.08 -10.94 10.91
CA GLY A 5 13.79 -10.54 10.33
C GLY A 5 14.04 -9.75 9.05
N THR A 6 13.30 -10.05 8.00
CA THR A 6 13.50 -9.48 6.65
C THR A 6 13.10 -7.99 6.52
N GLY A 7 12.68 -7.33 7.58
CA GLY A 7 12.34 -5.89 7.59
C GLY A 7 11.05 -5.50 6.86
N ILE A 8 10.43 -6.41 6.11
CA ILE A 8 9.27 -6.13 5.26
C ILE A 8 8.03 -5.74 6.09
N GLY A 9 7.81 -6.37 7.25
CA GLY A 9 6.68 -6.01 8.11
C GLY A 9 6.73 -4.55 8.55
N LEU A 10 7.89 -4.07 8.97
CA LEU A 10 8.10 -2.68 9.36
C LEU A 10 8.05 -1.74 8.16
N TYR A 11 8.52 -2.17 6.99
CA TYR A 11 8.40 -1.42 5.74
C TYR A 11 6.94 -1.23 5.33
N LEU A 12 6.10 -2.27 5.41
CA LEU A 12 4.67 -2.18 5.13
C LEU A 12 3.97 -1.25 6.12
N VAL A 13 4.23 -1.38 7.41
CA VAL A 13 3.68 -0.49 8.44
C VAL A 13 4.09 0.96 8.14
N LYS A 14 5.35 1.22 7.84
CA LYS A 14 5.85 2.54 7.46
C LYS A 14 5.11 3.08 6.23
N THR A 15 5.04 2.29 5.17
CA THR A 15 4.39 2.69 3.91
C THR A 15 2.89 2.98 4.11
N TYR A 16 2.19 2.14 4.88
CA TYR A 16 0.78 2.39 5.18
C TYR A 16 0.57 3.61 6.08
N THR A 17 1.42 3.81 7.09
CA THR A 17 1.36 4.99 7.97
C THR A 17 1.58 6.27 7.15
N GLU A 18 2.61 6.29 6.30
CA GLU A 18 2.92 7.43 5.42
C GLU A 18 1.82 7.67 4.37
N LEU A 19 1.19 6.64 3.84
CA LEU A 19 0.04 6.74 2.93
C LEU A 19 -1.18 7.42 3.57
N HIS A 20 -1.32 7.31 4.89
CA HIS A 20 -2.38 7.97 5.66
C HIS A 20 -1.92 9.31 6.24
N GLY A 21 -0.80 9.86 5.77
CA GLY A 21 -0.26 11.13 6.23
C GLY A 21 0.37 11.09 7.62
N GLY A 22 0.62 9.89 8.13
CA GLY A 22 1.25 9.68 9.43
C GLY A 22 2.76 9.50 9.35
N SER A 23 3.39 9.28 10.49
CA SER A 23 4.82 9.02 10.63
C SER A 23 5.13 7.88 11.61
N ILE A 24 6.31 7.27 11.49
CA ILE A 24 6.85 6.40 12.53
C ILE A 24 7.74 7.24 13.44
N ASP A 25 7.36 7.37 14.70
CA ASP A 25 8.01 8.28 15.65
C ASP A 25 9.16 7.61 16.44
N GLY A 26 9.28 6.28 16.38
CA GLY A 26 10.38 5.58 17.00
C GLY A 26 10.23 4.07 16.99
N VAL A 27 11.36 3.39 16.98
CA VAL A 27 11.45 1.93 17.15
C VAL A 27 12.43 1.67 18.28
N THR A 28 11.95 1.06 19.37
CA THR A 28 12.80 0.63 20.47
C THR A 28 12.72 -0.88 20.59
N SER A 29 13.89 -1.53 20.66
CA SER A 29 13.98 -2.99 20.80
C SER A 29 14.92 -3.34 21.94
N GLU A 30 14.46 -4.17 22.86
CA GLU A 30 15.26 -4.66 23.97
C GLU A 30 15.27 -6.18 23.99
N LYS A 31 16.47 -6.75 24.01
CA LYS A 31 16.66 -8.20 23.94
C LYS A 31 15.95 -8.88 25.14
N GLY A 32 15.00 -9.76 24.82
CA GLY A 32 14.19 -10.47 25.83
C GLY A 32 12.93 -9.74 26.30
N LYS A 33 12.72 -8.47 25.91
CA LYS A 33 11.52 -7.69 26.27
C LYS A 33 10.64 -7.33 25.07
N GLY A 34 11.15 -7.53 23.84
CA GLY A 34 10.39 -7.26 22.61
C GLY A 34 10.73 -5.95 21.93
N THR A 35 9.92 -5.59 20.95
CA THR A 35 10.06 -4.35 20.15
C THR A 35 8.81 -3.49 20.29
N SER A 36 8.99 -2.21 20.56
CA SER A 36 7.92 -1.21 20.57
C SER A 36 8.10 -0.25 19.39
N ILE A 37 7.01 0.06 18.71
CA ILE A 37 6.97 0.94 17.54
C ILE A 37 5.92 2.01 17.81
N GLY A 38 6.33 3.27 17.77
CA GLY A 38 5.45 4.43 17.83
C GLY A 38 4.98 4.83 16.42
N LEU A 39 3.67 5.05 16.26
CA LEU A 39 3.06 5.55 15.04
C LEU A 39 2.27 6.81 15.36
N SER A 40 2.35 7.82 14.50
CA SER A 40 1.45 8.96 14.48
C SER A 40 0.62 8.91 13.20
N ILE A 41 -0.70 9.00 13.32
CA ILE A 41 -1.62 9.12 12.20
C ILE A 41 -2.47 10.36 12.43
N PRO A 42 -2.57 11.30 11.45
CA PRO A 42 -3.44 12.47 11.60
C PRO A 42 -4.89 12.03 11.70
N VAL A 43 -5.54 12.42 12.79
CA VAL A 43 -6.98 12.17 12.98
C VAL A 43 -7.73 13.28 12.25
N ILE A 44 -8.59 12.92 11.30
CA ILE A 44 -9.60 13.86 10.80
C ILE A 44 -10.55 14.08 11.99
N ALA A 45 -10.69 15.34 12.43
CA ALA A 45 -11.60 15.68 13.52
C ALA A 45 -13.03 15.23 13.14
N VAL A 46 -13.50 14.21 13.79
CA VAL A 46 -14.93 13.83 13.81
C VAL A 46 -15.53 14.55 14.99
N GLU A 47 -16.70 15.17 14.83
CA GLU A 47 -17.39 15.83 15.92
C GLU A 47 -17.59 14.85 17.09
N GLU A 48 -17.49 15.35 18.33
CA GLU A 48 -17.30 14.56 19.57
C GLU A 48 -18.42 13.55 19.90
N ASP A 49 -19.51 13.49 19.13
CA ASP A 49 -20.70 12.69 19.49
C ASP A 49 -20.66 11.23 19.01
N GLU A 50 -19.65 10.79 18.28
CA GLU A 50 -19.60 9.42 17.74
C GLU A 50 -18.27 8.66 17.99
N ILE A 51 -17.53 8.96 19.04
CA ILE A 51 -16.37 8.15 19.39
C ILE A 51 -16.83 6.97 20.25
N PRO A 52 -16.84 5.74 19.74
CA PRO A 52 -17.05 4.60 20.61
C PRO A 52 -15.87 4.53 21.58
N VAL A 53 -16.16 4.67 22.87
CA VAL A 53 -15.19 4.54 23.96
C VAL A 53 -14.38 3.27 23.75
N ILE A 54 -13.11 3.43 23.32
CA ILE A 54 -12.21 2.31 23.12
C ILE A 54 -12.04 1.59 24.45
N ALA A 55 -12.47 0.39 24.44
CA ALA A 55 -12.40 -0.70 25.38
C ALA A 55 -11.46 -0.49 26.57
N SER A 56 -12.03 -0.67 27.77
CA SER A 56 -11.28 -0.80 29.01
C SER A 56 -10.19 -1.88 28.89
N LYS A 57 -9.09 -1.72 29.64
CA LYS A 57 -7.93 -2.64 29.70
C LYS A 57 -8.30 -4.13 29.73
N LYS A 58 -9.48 -4.46 30.23
CA LYS A 58 -10.05 -5.81 30.31
C LYS A 58 -10.53 -6.37 28.97
N GLN A 59 -10.86 -5.53 27.97
CA GLN A 59 -11.25 -5.97 26.62
C GLN A 59 -10.00 -6.15 25.71
N LEU A 60 -8.88 -5.49 26.01
CA LEU A 60 -7.61 -5.76 25.33
C LEU A 60 -7.06 -7.16 25.67
N GLU A 61 -7.33 -7.68 26.86
CA GLU A 61 -6.89 -9.00 27.29
C GLU A 61 -7.68 -10.16 26.64
N SER A 62 -8.84 -9.87 26.06
CA SER A 62 -9.69 -10.84 25.35
C SER A 62 -9.49 -10.86 23.83
N LEU A 63 -8.65 -9.97 23.28
CA LEU A 63 -8.27 -10.07 21.88
C LEU A 63 -7.41 -11.34 21.70
N PRO A 64 -7.65 -12.17 20.68
CA PRO A 64 -6.77 -13.29 20.40
C PRO A 64 -5.36 -12.74 20.25
N ILE A 65 -4.46 -13.13 21.14
CA ILE A 65 -3.04 -12.78 21.09
C ILE A 65 -2.59 -13.15 19.68
N LEU A 66 -2.29 -12.12 18.87
CA LEU A 66 -1.70 -12.34 17.57
C LEU A 66 -0.44 -13.17 17.82
N LYS A 67 -0.49 -14.45 17.44
CA LYS A 67 0.68 -15.32 17.51
C LYS A 67 1.83 -14.57 16.85
N PRO A 68 3.06 -14.62 17.41
CA PRO A 68 4.20 -14.00 16.75
C PRO A 68 4.20 -14.43 15.29
N ILE A 69 4.29 -13.47 14.37
CA ILE A 69 4.33 -13.77 12.93
C ILE A 69 5.67 -14.47 12.70
N GLU A 70 5.66 -15.79 12.85
CA GLU A 70 6.76 -16.65 12.48
C GLU A 70 6.67 -16.87 10.97
N ALA A 71 7.65 -16.35 10.26
CA ALA A 71 7.90 -16.47 8.82
C ALA A 71 6.81 -15.82 7.94
N GLU A 72 7.24 -14.94 7.04
CA GLU A 72 6.40 -14.42 5.96
C GLU A 72 5.62 -15.56 5.31
N SER A 73 4.30 -15.42 5.33
CA SER A 73 3.45 -16.43 4.69
C SER A 73 3.80 -16.51 3.20
N GLN A 74 3.61 -17.67 2.58
CA GLN A 74 3.81 -17.84 1.13
C GLN A 74 2.99 -16.81 0.33
N ASP A 75 1.88 -16.37 0.88
CA ASP A 75 0.98 -15.40 0.27
C ASP A 75 1.51 -13.96 0.39
N GLU A 76 2.14 -13.61 1.51
CA GLU A 76 2.84 -12.33 1.65
C GLU A 76 4.04 -12.23 0.71
N LYS A 77 4.86 -13.27 0.62
CA LYS A 77 5.96 -13.33 -0.34
C LYS A 77 5.48 -13.19 -1.79
N PHE A 78 4.38 -13.84 -2.10
CA PHE A 78 3.77 -13.72 -3.42
C PHE A 78 3.35 -12.28 -3.71
N LEU A 79 2.59 -11.64 -2.81
CA LEU A 79 2.15 -10.24 -3.00
C LEU A 79 3.32 -9.27 -3.06
N SER A 80 4.29 -9.40 -2.17
CA SER A 80 5.49 -8.55 -2.16
C SER A 80 6.27 -8.66 -3.46
N ASN A 81 6.43 -9.87 -4.00
CA ASN A 81 7.08 -10.06 -5.30
C ASN A 81 6.29 -9.43 -6.45
N ILE A 82 4.95 -9.61 -6.46
CA ILE A 82 4.09 -9.02 -7.48
C ILE A 82 4.13 -7.48 -7.42
N ILE A 83 4.05 -6.89 -6.23
CA ILE A 83 4.15 -5.44 -6.03
C ILE A 83 5.48 -4.93 -6.58
N ARG A 84 6.60 -5.56 -6.19
CA ARG A 84 7.93 -5.19 -6.66
C ARG A 84 8.03 -5.25 -8.17
N LEU A 85 7.55 -6.31 -8.81
CA LEU A 85 7.57 -6.42 -10.27
C LEU A 85 6.74 -5.32 -10.96
N ILE A 86 5.60 -4.95 -10.38
CA ILE A 86 4.78 -3.84 -10.89
C ILE A 86 5.51 -2.50 -10.70
N GLU A 87 6.17 -2.28 -9.56
CA GLU A 87 6.90 -1.05 -9.28
C GLU A 87 8.15 -0.90 -10.14
N ASP A 88 8.89 -1.98 -10.38
CA ASP A 88 10.07 -2.01 -11.25
C ASP A 88 9.72 -1.68 -12.71
N HIS A 89 8.48 -1.97 -13.14
CA HIS A 89 7.97 -1.73 -14.50
C HIS A 89 6.84 -0.69 -14.53
N LEU A 90 6.78 0.19 -13.54
CA LEU A 90 5.64 1.10 -13.34
C LEU A 90 5.36 2.02 -14.52
N SER A 91 6.43 2.54 -15.15
CA SER A 91 6.35 3.45 -16.29
C SER A 91 6.06 2.75 -17.63
N ASP A 92 6.15 1.44 -17.68
CA ASP A 92 5.85 0.68 -18.89
C ASP A 92 4.34 0.64 -19.14
N ALA A 93 3.89 1.31 -20.21
CA ALA A 93 2.47 1.36 -20.58
C ALA A 93 1.92 -0.02 -20.99
N ASP A 94 2.79 -0.92 -21.44
CA ASP A 94 2.41 -2.26 -21.90
C ASP A 94 2.42 -3.31 -20.79
N LEU A 95 2.80 -2.92 -19.56
CA LEU A 95 2.71 -3.82 -18.42
C LEU A 95 1.27 -4.26 -18.19
N ASN A 96 1.03 -5.51 -18.47
CA ASN A 96 -0.25 -6.20 -18.34
C ASN A 96 -0.07 -7.55 -17.62
N VAL A 97 -1.14 -8.32 -17.49
CA VAL A 97 -1.11 -9.60 -16.76
C VAL A 97 -0.18 -10.62 -17.42
N ASN A 98 -0.07 -10.63 -18.77
CA ASN A 98 0.83 -11.54 -19.47
C ASN A 98 2.29 -11.17 -19.22
N ALA A 99 2.63 -9.89 -19.31
CA ALA A 99 3.97 -9.41 -18.94
C ALA A 99 4.31 -9.78 -17.49
N LEU A 100 3.35 -9.62 -16.56
CA LEU A 100 3.54 -10.01 -15.17
C LEU A 100 3.75 -11.53 -15.00
N CYS A 101 3.09 -12.36 -15.81
CA CYS A 101 3.33 -13.81 -15.85
C CYS A 101 4.76 -14.14 -16.31
N GLU A 102 5.22 -13.50 -17.37
CA GLU A 102 6.58 -13.67 -17.91
C GLU A 102 7.64 -13.25 -16.89
N LEU A 103 7.48 -12.08 -16.29
CA LEU A 103 8.41 -11.55 -15.28
C LEU A 103 8.45 -12.39 -13.99
N SER A 104 7.31 -12.91 -13.56
CA SER A 104 7.22 -13.68 -12.31
C SER A 104 7.49 -15.18 -12.47
N GLY A 105 7.41 -15.71 -13.69
CA GLY A 105 7.42 -17.16 -13.95
C GLY A 105 6.16 -17.87 -13.45
N ILE A 106 5.10 -17.15 -13.12
CA ILE A 106 3.86 -17.71 -12.55
C ILE A 106 2.77 -17.73 -13.64
N SER A 107 2.03 -18.85 -13.73
CA SER A 107 0.97 -18.96 -14.73
C SER A 107 -0.16 -17.94 -14.50
N ASN A 108 -0.81 -17.50 -15.59
CA ASN A 108 -1.94 -16.57 -15.57
C ASN A 108 -3.06 -17.04 -14.61
N LYS A 109 -3.42 -18.32 -14.68
CA LYS A 109 -4.43 -18.93 -13.79
C LYS A 109 -4.06 -18.78 -12.30
N GLN A 110 -2.79 -18.91 -11.98
CA GLN A 110 -2.29 -18.84 -10.61
C GLN A 110 -2.23 -17.40 -10.11
N ILE A 111 -1.76 -16.46 -10.95
CA ILE A 111 -1.77 -15.01 -10.66
C ILE A 111 -3.20 -14.55 -10.42
N TYR A 112 -4.13 -14.90 -11.33
CA TYR A 112 -5.52 -14.50 -11.22
C TYR A 112 -6.16 -14.99 -9.93
N ARG A 113 -6.01 -16.28 -9.63
CA ARG A 113 -6.57 -16.90 -8.42
C ARG A 113 -6.01 -16.26 -7.15
N LYS A 114 -4.67 -16.14 -7.04
CA LYS A 114 -4.04 -15.64 -5.83
C LYS A 114 -4.31 -14.16 -5.59
N ILE A 115 -4.17 -13.32 -6.61
CA ILE A 115 -4.48 -11.89 -6.46
C ILE A 115 -5.95 -11.71 -6.06
N LYS A 116 -6.89 -12.40 -6.73
CA LYS A 116 -8.31 -12.31 -6.39
C LYS A 116 -8.61 -12.78 -4.97
N GLN A 117 -8.00 -13.87 -4.54
CA GLN A 117 -8.16 -14.44 -3.20
C GLN A 117 -7.61 -13.49 -2.12
N LEU A 118 -6.43 -12.90 -2.35
CA LEU A 118 -5.72 -12.12 -1.33
C LEU A 118 -6.16 -10.66 -1.27
N THR A 119 -6.60 -10.09 -2.40
CA THR A 119 -6.90 -8.65 -2.50
C THR A 119 -8.38 -8.35 -2.82
N GLY A 120 -9.14 -9.34 -3.23
CA GLY A 120 -10.49 -9.16 -3.74
C GLY A 120 -10.55 -8.58 -5.17
N MET A 121 -9.42 -8.15 -5.74
CA MET A 121 -9.32 -7.50 -7.06
C MET A 121 -8.93 -8.48 -8.15
N SER A 122 -9.28 -8.19 -9.40
CA SER A 122 -8.64 -8.84 -10.54
C SER A 122 -7.19 -8.34 -10.69
N PRO A 123 -6.28 -9.09 -11.35
CA PRO A 123 -4.92 -8.65 -11.60
C PRO A 123 -4.81 -7.30 -12.33
N VAL A 124 -5.71 -7.04 -13.29
CA VAL A 124 -5.77 -5.77 -14.02
C VAL A 124 -6.14 -4.61 -13.09
N GLU A 125 -7.14 -4.80 -12.24
CA GLU A 125 -7.54 -3.81 -11.21
C GLU A 125 -6.43 -3.59 -10.21
N TYR A 126 -5.71 -4.64 -9.82
CA TYR A 126 -4.62 -4.57 -8.87
C TYR A 126 -3.43 -3.77 -9.41
N ILE A 127 -2.98 -4.04 -10.65
CA ILE A 127 -1.94 -3.24 -11.33
C ILE A 127 -2.37 -1.77 -11.39
N LYS A 128 -3.61 -1.51 -11.79
CA LYS A 128 -4.17 -0.15 -11.88
C LYS A 128 -4.19 0.55 -10.51
N SER A 129 -4.62 -0.13 -9.46
CA SER A 129 -4.65 0.43 -8.09
C SER A 129 -3.24 0.80 -7.60
N ILE A 130 -2.23 -0.05 -7.81
CA ILE A 130 -0.83 0.27 -7.47
C ILE A 130 -0.35 1.51 -8.24
N ARG A 131 -0.63 1.61 -9.55
CA ARG A 131 -0.29 2.77 -10.36
C ARG A 131 -0.95 4.05 -9.85
N MET A 132 -2.22 3.99 -9.47
CA MET A 132 -2.95 5.14 -8.93
C MET A 132 -2.41 5.59 -7.58
N LYS A 133 -2.10 4.66 -6.68
CA LYS A 133 -1.49 4.96 -5.39
C LYS A 133 -0.12 5.63 -5.57
N LYS A 134 0.69 5.14 -6.49
CA LYS A 134 1.99 5.76 -6.80
C LYS A 134 1.84 7.15 -7.41
N ALA A 135 0.83 7.34 -8.29
CA ALA A 135 0.50 8.65 -8.83
C ALA A 135 0.13 9.65 -7.74
N ALA A 136 -0.70 9.25 -6.78
CA ALA A 136 -1.07 10.09 -5.64
C ALA A 136 0.17 10.50 -4.81
N MET A 137 1.06 9.57 -4.52
CA MET A 137 2.31 9.85 -3.80
C MET A 137 3.21 10.85 -4.56
N LEU A 138 3.33 10.70 -5.89
CA LEU A 138 4.13 11.62 -6.71
C LEU A 138 3.51 13.01 -6.77
N LEU A 139 2.18 13.11 -6.88
CA LEU A 139 1.47 14.40 -6.87
C LEU A 139 1.63 15.12 -5.53
N GLN A 140 1.61 14.40 -4.41
CA GLN A 140 1.82 14.98 -3.07
C GLN A 140 3.21 15.62 -2.90
N GLN A 141 4.22 15.11 -3.60
CA GLN A 141 5.56 15.71 -3.57
C GLN A 141 5.63 17.10 -4.21
N LYS A 142 4.62 17.51 -5.01
CA LYS A 142 4.54 18.81 -5.71
C LYS A 142 5.75 19.13 -6.59
N LYS A 143 6.53 18.11 -6.97
CA LYS A 143 7.73 18.24 -7.81
C LYS A 143 7.45 17.99 -9.28
N PHE A 144 6.32 17.37 -9.60
CA PHE A 144 5.97 16.91 -10.92
C PHE A 144 4.61 17.45 -11.34
N THR A 145 4.45 17.72 -12.62
CA THR A 145 3.16 18.05 -13.22
C THR A 145 2.28 16.80 -13.33
N VAL A 146 0.98 16.98 -13.46
CA VAL A 146 0.02 15.87 -13.67
C VAL A 146 0.39 15.03 -14.91
N ALA A 147 0.89 15.68 -15.98
CA ALA A 147 1.30 14.98 -17.19
C ALA A 147 2.55 14.10 -16.97
N GLU A 148 3.56 14.63 -16.28
CA GLU A 148 4.75 13.84 -15.93
C GLU A 148 4.39 12.66 -15.05
N VAL A 149 3.57 12.86 -14.00
CA VAL A 149 3.13 11.77 -13.13
C VAL A 149 2.37 10.71 -13.94
N MET A 150 1.50 11.12 -14.85
CA MET A 150 0.78 10.18 -15.72
C MET A 150 1.74 9.26 -16.48
N TYR A 151 2.78 9.81 -17.12
CA TYR A 151 3.77 9.00 -17.83
C TYR A 151 4.62 8.14 -16.88
N MET A 152 5.03 8.69 -15.74
CA MET A 152 5.82 7.96 -14.73
C MET A 152 5.10 6.71 -14.20
N VAL A 153 3.75 6.72 -14.19
CA VAL A 153 2.95 5.57 -13.76
C VAL A 153 2.38 4.75 -14.91
N GLY A 154 2.93 4.90 -16.12
CA GLY A 154 2.63 4.05 -17.27
C GLY A 154 1.28 4.31 -17.95
N PHE A 155 0.77 5.56 -17.89
CA PHE A 155 -0.41 5.97 -18.65
C PHE A 155 -0.02 6.87 -19.81
N SER A 156 -0.57 6.57 -20.99
CA SER A 156 -0.38 7.39 -22.20
C SER A 156 -1.57 8.26 -22.55
N ASN A 157 -2.75 8.02 -21.94
CA ASN A 157 -3.98 8.76 -22.21
C ASN A 157 -4.44 9.55 -20.99
N HIS A 158 -4.41 10.88 -21.10
CA HIS A 158 -4.75 11.80 -20.01
C HIS A 158 -6.19 11.65 -19.50
N SER A 159 -7.15 11.49 -20.42
CA SER A 159 -8.57 11.36 -20.06
C SER A 159 -8.83 10.07 -19.30
N TYR A 160 -8.20 8.98 -19.73
CA TYR A 160 -8.30 7.69 -19.06
C TYR A 160 -7.62 7.71 -17.69
N PHE A 161 -6.40 8.27 -17.59
CA PHE A 161 -5.69 8.47 -16.33
C PHE A 161 -6.54 9.25 -15.32
N SER A 162 -7.09 10.41 -15.75
CA SER A 162 -7.91 11.26 -14.87
C SER A 162 -9.17 10.55 -14.38
N LYS A 163 -9.83 9.77 -15.23
CA LYS A 163 -10.99 8.95 -14.82
C LYS A 163 -10.62 7.87 -13.82
N CYS A 164 -9.51 7.15 -14.06
CA CYS A 164 -9.02 6.13 -13.12
C CYS A 164 -8.66 6.74 -11.76
N PHE A 165 -7.97 7.87 -11.77
CA PHE A 165 -7.57 8.57 -10.57
C PHE A 165 -8.79 9.08 -9.78
N GLN A 166 -9.74 9.69 -10.47
CA GLN A 166 -10.99 10.16 -9.84
C GLN A 166 -11.84 9.02 -9.28
N SER A 167 -11.85 7.87 -9.96
CA SER A 167 -12.54 6.66 -9.46
C SER A 167 -11.91 6.13 -8.19
N GLU A 168 -10.58 6.23 -8.02
CA GLU A 168 -9.84 5.71 -6.86
C GLU A 168 -9.89 6.67 -5.66
N PHE A 169 -9.78 7.99 -5.93
CA PHE A 169 -9.60 9.00 -4.87
C PHE A 169 -10.75 10.02 -4.76
N GLY A 170 -11.81 9.89 -5.56
CA GLY A 170 -12.95 10.81 -5.55
C GLY A 170 -12.67 12.20 -6.15
N LYS A 171 -11.41 12.52 -6.47
CA LYS A 171 -10.94 13.82 -6.98
C LYS A 171 -10.10 13.64 -8.22
N THR A 172 -10.13 14.62 -9.12
CA THR A 172 -9.22 14.63 -10.28
C THR A 172 -7.76 14.82 -9.84
N PRO A 173 -6.75 14.38 -10.63
CA PRO A 173 -5.34 14.59 -10.31
C PRO A 173 -4.99 16.06 -10.03
N ARG A 174 -5.62 16.99 -10.79
CA ARG A 174 -5.41 18.43 -10.63
C ARG A 174 -5.98 18.96 -9.33
N GLN A 175 -7.19 18.52 -8.94
CA GLN A 175 -7.77 18.86 -7.65
C GLN A 175 -6.92 18.30 -6.51
N TYR A 176 -6.49 17.05 -6.62
CA TYR A 176 -5.66 16.39 -5.62
C TYR A 176 -4.31 17.11 -5.40
N LEU A 177 -3.69 17.60 -6.48
CA LEU A 177 -2.46 18.39 -6.42
C LEU A 177 -2.68 19.75 -5.70
N ASN A 178 -3.84 20.38 -5.89
CA ASN A 178 -4.16 21.70 -5.34
C ASN A 178 -4.65 21.65 -3.89
N ASP A 179 -5.32 20.59 -3.46
CA ASP A 179 -5.89 20.43 -2.12
C ASP A 179 -4.80 20.29 -1.01
N GLY A 180 -3.57 20.18 -1.36
CA GLY A 180 -2.43 20.16 -0.45
C GLY A 180 -1.81 21.55 -0.21
N LEU A 181 -2.55 22.64 -0.46
CA LEU A 181 -2.14 24.03 -0.17
C LEU A 181 -2.72 24.51 1.14
#